data_bf36bcf7049517303f80b94f20ae042d
#
_entry.id   bf36bcf7049517303f80b94f20ae042d
#
_cell.length_a   1.000
_cell.length_b   1.000
_cell.length_c   1.000
_cell.angle_alpha   90.00
_cell.angle_beta   90.00
_cell.angle_gamma   90.00
#
_symmetry.space_group_name_H-M   'P 1'
#
loop_
_entity.id
_entity.type
_entity.pdbx_description
1 polymer ?
#
loop_
_entity_poly.entity_id
_entity_poly.type
_entity_poly.pdbx_seq_one_letter_code
_entity_poly.pdbx_strand_id
1 'polypeptide(L)'
;SLVFFSKSIFSSLVFISNIFFWKSSVVYNAEGSAFIPFLHTWSLSVEEQFYILFPIVLLITFKYFKKYIIHILILGFVISLVLADWSSRNYSSASFYFLHTRMWELLAGSILAYFEITLGHRSQNRILNLILPSIGLILIGHSIIFFNDEMYHPSFYTLPAIIGVCLIIWFSNKDELFTKILSTWLFVGIGLISYSLYLWHYPIFIFVTKFNIADGTIFTKLLIGVFVFILSIVSYYFIEKPFRGTKIKSKKVFVFLLLKFLLVLSISVY
;
A
#
# COMPACT_ATOMS: atom_id res chain seq x y z
N SER A 1 -19.13 18.85 3.01
CA SER A 1 -19.34 19.90 1.99
C SER A 1 -18.64 19.54 0.69
N LEU A 2 -19.13 20.06 -0.44
CA LEU A 2 -18.50 19.87 -1.76
C LEU A 2 -17.04 20.33 -1.77
N VAL A 3 -16.74 21.42 -1.08
CA VAL A 3 -15.37 21.96 -0.94
C VAL A 3 -14.43 20.97 -0.30
N PHE A 4 -14.83 20.25 0.75
CA PHE A 4 -14.02 19.23 1.39
C PHE A 4 -13.78 18.04 0.43
N PHE A 5 -14.83 17.62 -0.28
CA PHE A 5 -14.75 16.56 -1.26
C PHE A 5 -13.77 16.90 -2.39
N SER A 6 -13.87 18.11 -2.99
CA SER A 6 -12.95 18.58 -4.02
C SER A 6 -11.50 18.63 -3.53
N LYS A 7 -11.26 19.14 -2.32
CA LYS A 7 -9.93 19.17 -1.70
C LYS A 7 -9.39 17.77 -1.45
N SER A 8 -10.22 16.79 -1.08
CA SER A 8 -9.81 15.40 -0.90
C SER A 8 -9.40 14.74 -2.21
N ILE A 9 -10.14 14.99 -3.31
CA ILE A 9 -9.77 14.53 -4.66
C ILE A 9 -8.42 15.14 -5.06
N PHE A 10 -8.30 16.46 -4.97
CA PHE A 10 -7.08 17.15 -5.35
C PHE A 10 -5.87 16.63 -4.58
N SER A 11 -5.97 16.52 -3.26
CA SER A 11 -4.87 16.02 -2.41
C SER A 11 -4.50 14.58 -2.73
N SER A 12 -5.47 13.74 -3.13
CA SER A 12 -5.21 12.37 -3.58
C SER A 12 -4.46 12.32 -4.91
N LEU A 13 -4.81 13.20 -5.86
CA LEU A 13 -4.15 13.27 -7.17
C LEU A 13 -2.71 13.76 -7.11
N VAL A 14 -2.37 14.63 -6.16
CA VAL A 14 -1.01 15.16 -5.97
C VAL A 14 -0.23 14.41 -4.87
N PHE A 15 -0.75 13.28 -4.40
CA PHE A 15 -0.12 12.41 -3.41
C PHE A 15 0.21 13.10 -2.07
N ILE A 16 -0.68 13.99 -1.60
CA ILE A 16 -0.60 14.64 -0.29
C ILE A 16 -1.86 14.41 0.56
N SER A 17 -2.68 13.42 0.22
CA SER A 17 -3.92 13.14 0.94
C SER A 17 -3.68 12.71 2.39
N ASN A 18 -2.55 12.07 2.69
CA ASN A 18 -2.15 11.76 4.06
C ASN A 18 -2.02 13.03 4.93
N ILE A 19 -1.39 14.09 4.43
CA ILE A 19 -1.26 15.37 5.14
C ILE A 19 -2.61 16.09 5.23
N PHE A 20 -3.41 16.03 4.16
CA PHE A 20 -4.75 16.63 4.13
C PHE A 20 -5.66 16.00 5.19
N PHE A 21 -5.73 14.67 5.27
CA PHE A 21 -6.58 13.99 6.23
C PHE A 21 -6.07 14.15 7.66
N TRP A 22 -4.77 14.13 7.89
CA TRP A 22 -4.20 14.45 9.19
C TRP A 22 -4.59 15.85 9.67
N LYS A 23 -4.42 16.89 8.84
CA LYS A 23 -4.80 18.28 9.17
C LYS A 23 -6.30 18.45 9.38
N SER A 24 -7.11 17.65 8.70
CA SER A 24 -8.57 17.68 8.82
C SER A 24 -9.05 16.98 10.10
N SER A 25 -8.14 16.49 10.96
CA SER A 25 -8.43 15.74 12.19
C SER A 25 -9.35 14.54 11.95
N VAL A 26 -9.25 13.95 10.76
CA VAL A 26 -10.01 12.75 10.38
C VAL A 26 -9.36 11.55 11.02
N VAL A 27 -10.02 10.98 12.02
CA VAL A 27 -9.61 9.71 12.61
C VAL A 27 -10.10 8.57 11.72
N TYR A 28 -9.19 7.71 11.31
CA TYR A 28 -9.53 6.51 10.55
C TYR A 28 -10.45 5.61 11.40
N ASN A 29 -11.51 5.07 10.80
CA ASN A 29 -12.59 4.31 11.49
C ASN A 29 -13.48 5.09 12.47
N ALA A 30 -13.38 6.40 12.59
CA ALA A 30 -14.40 7.17 13.31
C ALA A 30 -15.71 7.25 12.51
N GLU A 31 -16.86 7.39 13.21
CA GLU A 31 -18.18 7.44 12.55
C GLU A 31 -18.27 8.47 11.41
N GLY A 32 -17.56 9.61 11.52
CA GLY A 32 -17.50 10.64 10.48
C GLY A 32 -16.65 10.24 9.25
N SER A 33 -15.71 9.31 9.39
CA SER A 33 -14.84 8.86 8.29
C SER A 33 -15.56 8.00 7.26
N ALA A 34 -16.65 7.35 7.66
CA ALA A 34 -17.51 6.54 6.80
C ALA A 34 -18.14 7.30 5.62
N PHE A 35 -18.00 8.64 5.57
CA PHE A 35 -18.55 9.47 4.51
C PHE A 35 -17.49 10.18 3.63
N ILE A 36 -16.22 9.75 3.70
CA ILE A 36 -15.11 10.34 2.95
C ILE A 36 -14.58 9.36 1.91
N PRO A 37 -15.05 9.44 0.64
CA PRO A 37 -14.78 8.41 -0.38
C PRO A 37 -13.30 8.17 -0.72
N PHE A 38 -12.42 9.14 -0.48
CA PHE A 38 -10.99 9.06 -0.81
C PHE A 38 -10.09 8.91 0.42
N LEU A 39 -10.67 8.67 1.60
CA LEU A 39 -9.86 8.56 2.82
C LEU A 39 -8.75 7.51 2.69
N HIS A 40 -9.05 6.33 2.12
CA HIS A 40 -8.09 5.25 1.94
C HIS A 40 -6.84 5.63 1.11
N THR A 41 -6.92 6.67 0.26
CA THR A 41 -5.77 7.10 -0.57
C THR A 41 -4.62 7.70 0.22
N TRP A 42 -4.76 7.90 1.54
CA TRP A 42 -3.67 8.37 2.38
C TRP A 42 -2.46 7.43 2.33
N SER A 43 -2.68 6.11 2.31
CA SER A 43 -1.58 5.13 2.26
C SER A 43 -0.88 5.16 0.91
N LEU A 44 -1.62 5.30 -0.19
CA LEU A 44 -1.06 5.49 -1.53
C LEU A 44 -0.18 6.75 -1.59
N SER A 45 -0.61 7.84 -0.94
CA SER A 45 0.21 9.07 -0.87
C SER A 45 1.53 8.85 -0.15
N VAL A 46 1.54 8.08 0.94
CA VAL A 46 2.77 7.72 1.67
C VAL A 46 3.70 6.88 0.79
N GLU A 47 3.16 5.90 0.07
CA GLU A 47 3.93 5.06 -0.85
C GLU A 47 4.55 5.88 -1.99
N GLU A 48 3.78 6.76 -2.63
CA GLU A 48 4.27 7.60 -3.73
C GLU A 48 5.31 8.62 -3.25
N GLN A 49 5.14 9.18 -2.06
CA GLN A 49 6.18 10.02 -1.43
C GLN A 49 7.48 9.23 -1.22
N PHE A 50 7.39 7.97 -0.79
CA PHE A 50 8.57 7.11 -0.69
C PHE A 50 9.20 6.86 -2.06
N TYR A 51 8.41 6.55 -3.10
CA TYR A 51 8.91 6.30 -4.46
C TYR A 51 9.57 7.53 -5.10
N ILE A 52 9.22 8.73 -4.67
CA ILE A 52 9.88 9.96 -5.10
C ILE A 52 11.19 10.20 -4.32
N LEU A 53 11.15 10.07 -2.99
CA LEU A 53 12.28 10.39 -2.11
C LEU A 53 13.37 9.30 -2.13
N PHE A 54 12.99 8.04 -2.14
CA PHE A 54 13.91 6.92 -2.02
C PHE A 54 14.93 6.83 -3.17
N PRO A 55 14.58 7.00 -4.46
CA PRO A 55 15.55 7.05 -5.54
C PRO A 55 16.59 8.20 -5.39
N ILE A 56 16.15 9.35 -4.87
CA ILE A 56 17.05 10.49 -4.63
C ILE A 56 18.06 10.12 -3.54
N VAL A 57 17.60 9.52 -2.44
CA VAL A 57 18.47 9.03 -1.36
C VAL A 57 19.43 7.98 -1.88
N LEU A 58 18.96 7.02 -2.69
CA LEU A 58 19.81 6.00 -3.31
C LEU A 58 20.87 6.60 -4.23
N LEU A 59 20.50 7.56 -5.10
CA LEU A 59 21.46 8.21 -6.00
C LEU A 59 22.55 8.92 -5.24
N ILE A 60 22.22 9.67 -4.17
CA ILE A 60 23.18 10.33 -3.30
C ILE A 60 24.07 9.29 -2.62
N THR A 61 23.48 8.24 -2.08
CA THR A 61 24.21 7.15 -1.40
C THR A 61 25.13 6.42 -2.37
N PHE A 62 24.69 6.10 -3.58
CA PHE A 62 25.52 5.48 -4.61
C PHE A 62 26.70 6.36 -5.02
N LYS A 63 26.48 7.67 -5.13
CA LYS A 63 27.52 8.63 -5.54
C LYS A 63 28.61 8.81 -4.48
N TYR A 64 28.21 8.95 -3.20
CA TYR A 64 29.14 9.38 -2.14
C TYR A 64 29.45 8.28 -1.11
N PHE A 65 28.55 7.31 -0.92
CA PHE A 65 28.58 6.32 0.16
C PHE A 65 28.32 4.90 -0.30
N LYS A 66 28.69 4.52 -1.52
CA LYS A 66 28.38 3.22 -2.14
C LYS A 66 28.65 2.01 -1.23
N LYS A 67 29.76 2.06 -0.48
CA LYS A 67 30.16 0.99 0.45
C LYS A 67 29.20 0.84 1.65
N TYR A 68 28.44 1.88 1.97
CA TYR A 68 27.59 1.93 3.15
C TYR A 68 26.09 1.83 2.85
N ILE A 69 25.70 1.47 1.63
CA ILE A 69 24.29 1.40 1.22
C ILE A 69 23.47 0.57 2.19
N ILE A 70 23.90 -0.66 2.48
CA ILE A 70 23.15 -1.57 3.39
C ILE A 70 23.06 -0.98 4.81
N HIS A 71 24.12 -0.35 5.31
CA HIS A 71 24.10 0.27 6.63
C HIS A 71 23.11 1.45 6.70
N ILE A 72 23.02 2.24 5.62
CA ILE A 72 22.08 3.37 5.52
C ILE A 72 20.64 2.85 5.46
N LEU A 73 20.38 1.77 4.71
CA LEU A 73 19.06 1.14 4.65
C LEU A 73 18.64 0.58 6.01
N ILE A 74 19.53 -0.14 6.69
CA ILE A 74 19.25 -0.70 8.03
C ILE A 74 19.08 0.42 9.05
N LEU A 75 19.92 1.44 9.03
CA LEU A 75 19.80 2.59 9.93
C LEU A 75 18.47 3.33 9.73
N GLY A 76 18.10 3.58 8.47
CA GLY A 76 16.80 4.18 8.14
C GLY A 76 15.62 3.33 8.61
N PHE A 77 15.70 2.01 8.42
CA PHE A 77 14.71 1.05 8.93
C PHE A 77 14.55 1.15 10.45
N VAL A 78 15.66 1.06 11.20
CA VAL A 78 15.64 1.11 12.67
C VAL A 78 15.12 2.45 13.18
N ILE A 79 15.61 3.56 12.64
CA ILE A 79 15.17 4.90 13.04
C ILE A 79 13.66 5.05 12.78
N SER A 80 13.18 4.70 11.60
CA SER A 80 11.78 4.80 11.26
C SER A 80 10.88 3.92 12.15
N LEU A 81 11.30 2.70 12.47
CA LEU A 81 10.58 1.78 13.35
C LEU A 81 10.51 2.30 14.80
N VAL A 82 11.64 2.79 15.33
CA VAL A 82 11.67 3.38 16.69
C VAL A 82 10.79 4.63 16.76
N LEU A 83 10.87 5.49 15.74
CA LEU A 83 9.99 6.66 15.63
C LEU A 83 8.52 6.26 15.52
N ALA A 84 8.20 5.18 14.79
CA ALA A 84 6.85 4.66 14.67
C ALA A 84 6.28 4.24 16.04
N ASP A 85 7.02 3.43 16.80
CA ASP A 85 6.56 2.97 18.12
C ASP A 85 6.45 4.12 19.13
N TRP A 86 7.44 5.02 19.17
CA TRP A 86 7.39 6.18 20.05
C TRP A 86 6.25 7.14 19.68
N SER A 87 6.11 7.46 18.39
CA SER A 87 5.12 8.41 17.90
C SER A 87 3.70 7.87 18.01
N SER A 88 3.48 6.56 17.81
CA SER A 88 2.14 5.96 17.94
C SER A 88 1.60 6.06 19.36
N ARG A 89 2.47 6.06 20.38
CA ARG A 89 2.08 6.22 21.79
C ARG A 89 1.81 7.67 22.19
N ASN A 90 2.49 8.63 21.56
CA ASN A 90 2.42 10.05 21.96
C ASN A 90 1.59 10.90 20.99
N TYR A 91 1.59 10.58 19.71
CA TYR A 91 0.98 11.33 18.61
C TYR A 91 0.34 10.38 17.59
N SER A 92 -0.62 9.54 18.02
CA SER A 92 -1.19 8.43 17.24
C SER A 92 -1.66 8.85 15.86
N SER A 93 -2.39 9.97 15.74
CA SER A 93 -2.88 10.47 14.45
C SER A 93 -1.73 10.84 13.50
N ALA A 94 -0.71 11.56 13.96
CA ALA A 94 0.45 11.92 13.14
C ALA A 94 1.24 10.67 12.73
N SER A 95 1.47 9.76 13.69
CA SER A 95 2.17 8.49 13.44
C SER A 95 1.50 7.66 12.36
N PHE A 96 0.17 7.66 12.32
CA PHE A 96 -0.60 6.89 11.34
C PHE A 96 -0.43 7.39 9.91
N TYR A 97 -0.39 8.71 9.70
CA TYR A 97 -0.43 9.33 8.37
C TYR A 97 0.92 9.67 7.76
N PHE A 98 2.01 9.76 8.54
CA PHE A 98 3.26 10.29 8.01
C PHE A 98 4.22 9.21 7.49
N LEU A 99 4.97 9.56 6.44
CA LEU A 99 5.96 8.69 5.81
C LEU A 99 7.05 8.22 6.77
N HIS A 100 7.60 9.12 7.61
CA HIS A 100 8.75 8.80 8.47
C HIS A 100 8.46 7.70 9.51
N THR A 101 7.21 7.46 9.85
CA THR A 101 6.75 6.40 10.76
C THR A 101 6.33 5.12 10.03
N ARG A 102 6.20 5.17 8.71
CA ARG A 102 5.81 4.05 7.85
C ARG A 102 6.92 3.54 6.93
N MET A 103 7.95 4.36 6.77
CA MET A 103 9.03 4.11 5.82
C MET A 103 9.78 2.81 6.09
N TRP A 104 9.85 2.33 7.36
CA TRP A 104 10.48 1.07 7.72
C TRP A 104 9.81 -0.15 7.05
N GLU A 105 8.50 -0.11 6.82
CA GLU A 105 7.75 -1.17 6.12
C GLU A 105 8.25 -1.33 4.68
N LEU A 106 8.47 -0.20 3.98
CA LEU A 106 8.99 -0.15 2.60
C LEU A 106 10.50 -0.42 2.55
N LEU A 107 11.25 0.04 3.55
CA LEU A 107 12.68 -0.23 3.66
C LEU A 107 12.98 -1.71 3.90
N ALA A 108 12.11 -2.46 4.58
CA ALA A 108 12.24 -3.91 4.71
C ALA A 108 12.32 -4.59 3.33
N GLY A 109 11.43 -4.23 2.42
CA GLY A 109 11.47 -4.69 1.02
C GLY A 109 12.74 -4.23 0.28
N SER A 110 13.17 -3.00 0.51
CA SER A 110 14.40 -2.46 -0.11
C SER A 110 15.67 -3.18 0.37
N ILE A 111 15.71 -3.59 1.64
CA ILE A 111 16.81 -4.40 2.20
C ILE A 111 16.84 -5.79 1.55
N LEU A 112 15.69 -6.44 1.38
CA LEU A 112 15.60 -7.72 0.67
C LEU A 112 16.08 -7.59 -0.78
N ALA A 113 15.64 -6.56 -1.49
CA ALA A 113 16.07 -6.29 -2.87
C ALA A 113 17.57 -6.06 -2.96
N TYR A 114 18.17 -5.34 -1.99
CA TYR A 114 19.61 -5.16 -1.93
C TYR A 114 20.36 -6.49 -1.83
N PHE A 115 19.92 -7.38 -0.94
CA PHE A 115 20.53 -8.70 -0.81
C PHE A 115 20.34 -9.55 -2.05
N GLU A 116 19.15 -9.56 -2.67
CA GLU A 116 18.89 -10.30 -3.90
C GLU A 116 19.81 -9.83 -5.04
N ILE A 117 19.97 -8.52 -5.23
CA ILE A 117 20.85 -7.95 -6.25
C ILE A 117 22.32 -8.26 -5.96
N THR A 118 22.75 -8.19 -4.70
CA THR A 118 24.16 -8.35 -4.32
C THR A 118 24.59 -9.82 -4.37
N LEU A 119 23.72 -10.74 -3.95
CA LEU A 119 23.99 -12.17 -3.95
C LEU A 119 23.68 -12.83 -5.30
N GLY A 120 22.87 -12.19 -6.15
CA GLY A 120 22.39 -12.71 -7.43
C GLY A 120 21.32 -13.80 -7.31
N HIS A 121 20.92 -14.18 -6.11
CA HIS A 121 19.90 -15.19 -5.83
C HIS A 121 19.25 -14.98 -4.47
N ARG A 122 18.07 -15.56 -4.29
CA ARG A 122 17.42 -15.72 -2.98
C ARG A 122 17.95 -16.96 -2.27
N SER A 123 17.36 -17.32 -1.12
CA SER A 123 17.76 -18.51 -0.37
C SER A 123 17.80 -19.78 -1.22
N GLN A 124 18.90 -20.55 -1.11
CA GLN A 124 19.07 -21.85 -1.75
C GLN A 124 18.98 -23.01 -0.75
N ASN A 125 18.81 -22.75 0.54
CA ASN A 125 18.71 -23.76 1.56
C ASN A 125 17.32 -24.40 1.55
N ARG A 126 17.25 -25.69 1.13
CA ARG A 126 16.00 -26.44 0.97
C ARG A 126 15.17 -26.51 2.25
N ILE A 127 15.80 -26.68 3.42
CA ILE A 127 15.11 -26.81 4.70
C ILE A 127 14.50 -25.45 5.09
N LEU A 128 15.27 -24.37 4.99
CA LEU A 128 14.80 -23.02 5.30
C LEU A 128 13.67 -22.59 4.34
N ASN A 129 13.80 -22.92 3.07
CA ASN A 129 12.80 -22.63 2.06
C ASN A 129 11.46 -23.36 2.30
N LEU A 130 11.49 -24.54 2.94
CA LEU A 130 10.29 -25.29 3.31
C LEU A 130 9.59 -24.71 4.55
N ILE A 131 10.37 -24.31 5.56
CA ILE A 131 9.83 -23.96 6.88
C ILE A 131 9.49 -22.48 6.98
N LEU A 132 10.36 -21.57 6.50
CA LEU A 132 10.23 -20.15 6.77
C LEU A 132 9.05 -19.48 6.04
N PRO A 133 8.63 -19.85 4.83
CA PRO A 133 7.40 -19.34 4.24
C PRO A 133 6.15 -19.70 5.05
N SER A 134 6.12 -20.93 5.63
CA SER A 134 5.01 -21.37 6.50
C SER A 134 4.96 -20.55 7.80
N ILE A 135 6.12 -20.30 8.41
CA ILE A 135 6.23 -19.40 9.57
C ILE A 135 5.78 -17.99 9.17
N GLY A 136 6.18 -17.51 8.00
CA GLY A 136 5.75 -16.21 7.47
C GLY A 136 4.25 -16.07 7.39
N LEU A 137 3.55 -17.12 6.93
CA LEU A 137 2.08 -17.09 6.89
C LEU A 137 1.45 -17.15 8.27
N ILE A 138 2.00 -17.92 9.18
CA ILE A 138 1.53 -17.95 10.57
C ILE A 138 1.65 -16.56 11.19
N LEU A 139 2.76 -15.86 10.97
CA LEU A 139 2.97 -14.50 11.47
C LEU A 139 1.96 -13.51 10.87
N ILE A 140 1.68 -13.60 9.58
CA ILE A 140 0.65 -12.78 8.92
C ILE A 140 -0.74 -13.12 9.48
N GLY A 141 -1.08 -14.42 9.56
CA GLY A 141 -2.35 -14.87 10.11
C GLY A 141 -2.54 -14.46 11.57
N HIS A 142 -1.47 -14.58 12.39
CA HIS A 142 -1.47 -14.07 13.77
C HIS A 142 -1.78 -12.56 13.79
N SER A 143 -1.12 -11.78 12.93
CA SER A 143 -1.36 -10.34 12.88
C SER A 143 -2.80 -10.00 12.48
N ILE A 144 -3.39 -10.74 11.54
CA ILE A 144 -4.79 -10.52 11.11
C ILE A 144 -5.80 -10.85 12.24
N ILE A 145 -5.53 -11.91 13.02
CA ILE A 145 -6.47 -12.39 14.04
C ILE A 145 -6.37 -11.57 15.33
N PHE A 146 -5.15 -11.20 15.73
CA PHE A 146 -4.89 -10.58 17.04
C PHE A 146 -4.73 -9.06 16.99
N PHE A 147 -4.64 -8.46 15.80
CA PHE A 147 -4.60 -7.02 15.66
C PHE A 147 -5.97 -6.43 15.99
N ASN A 148 -6.02 -5.49 16.92
CA ASN A 148 -7.24 -4.78 17.30
C ASN A 148 -7.02 -3.26 17.34
N ASP A 149 -8.10 -2.51 17.40
CA ASP A 149 -8.08 -1.04 17.36
C ASP A 149 -7.43 -0.40 18.61
N GLU A 150 -7.21 -1.17 19.68
CA GLU A 150 -6.55 -0.69 20.90
C GLU A 150 -5.02 -0.74 20.81
N MET A 151 -4.48 -1.46 19.84
CA MET A 151 -3.03 -1.56 19.66
C MET A 151 -2.46 -0.31 19.00
N TYR A 152 -1.31 0.13 19.48
CA TYR A 152 -0.57 1.22 18.85
C TYR A 152 -0.13 0.84 17.45
N HIS A 153 -0.41 1.73 16.48
CA HIS A 153 -0.15 1.47 15.07
C HIS A 153 0.24 2.75 14.32
N PRO A 154 1.34 2.78 13.54
CA PRO A 154 2.36 1.72 13.36
C PRO A 154 3.28 1.59 14.59
N SER A 155 3.74 0.38 14.89
CA SER A 155 4.59 0.11 16.06
C SER A 155 5.30 -1.24 15.95
N PHE A 156 6.00 -1.68 16.99
CA PHE A 156 6.56 -3.02 17.06
C PHE A 156 5.51 -4.14 16.91
N TYR A 157 4.23 -3.88 17.21
CA TYR A 157 3.15 -4.85 17.02
C TYR A 157 2.92 -5.21 15.55
N THR A 158 3.30 -4.34 14.60
CA THR A 158 3.18 -4.60 13.15
C THR A 158 4.36 -5.37 12.56
N LEU A 159 5.47 -5.51 13.32
CA LEU A 159 6.65 -6.25 12.89
C LEU A 159 6.36 -7.70 12.44
N PRO A 160 5.54 -8.51 13.15
CA PRO A 160 5.29 -9.89 12.74
C PRO A 160 4.73 -9.99 11.32
N ALA A 161 3.81 -9.09 10.93
CA ALA A 161 3.27 -9.07 9.57
C ALA A 161 4.35 -8.79 8.52
N ILE A 162 5.19 -7.78 8.75
CA ILE A 162 6.26 -7.39 7.82
C ILE A 162 7.34 -8.47 7.74
N ILE A 163 7.75 -9.03 8.88
CA ILE A 163 8.69 -10.17 8.91
C ILE A 163 8.08 -11.34 8.15
N GLY A 164 6.79 -11.64 8.35
CA GLY A 164 6.09 -12.71 7.65
C GLY A 164 6.16 -12.56 6.14
N VAL A 165 5.87 -11.36 5.63
CA VAL A 165 5.99 -11.04 4.19
C VAL A 165 7.44 -11.19 3.71
N CYS A 166 8.42 -10.68 4.47
CA CYS A 166 9.84 -10.80 4.13
C CYS A 166 10.29 -12.28 4.05
N LEU A 167 9.85 -13.13 4.98
CA LEU A 167 10.15 -14.56 4.97
C LEU A 167 9.57 -15.24 3.73
N ILE A 168 8.33 -14.94 3.36
CA ILE A 168 7.71 -15.48 2.15
C ILE A 168 8.49 -15.02 0.92
N ILE A 169 8.79 -13.73 0.78
CA ILE A 169 9.50 -13.20 -0.40
C ILE A 169 10.88 -13.84 -0.56
N TRP A 170 11.64 -13.99 0.54
CA TRP A 170 13.02 -14.45 0.49
C TRP A 170 13.18 -15.95 0.35
N PHE A 171 12.31 -16.73 0.99
CA PHE A 171 12.45 -18.17 1.10
C PHE A 171 11.50 -18.98 0.19
N SER A 172 10.52 -18.36 -0.47
CA SER A 172 9.66 -19.08 -1.42
C SER A 172 10.42 -19.57 -2.63
N ASN A 173 10.33 -20.87 -2.90
CA ASN A 173 10.92 -21.52 -4.07
C ASN A 173 9.85 -22.27 -4.90
N LYS A 174 10.02 -22.33 -6.22
CA LYS A 174 9.05 -22.89 -7.19
C LYS A 174 8.63 -24.34 -6.91
N ASP A 175 9.48 -25.12 -6.25
CA ASP A 175 9.22 -26.53 -6.02
C ASP A 175 8.39 -26.84 -4.77
N GLU A 176 8.10 -25.84 -3.96
CA GLU A 176 7.42 -25.99 -2.68
C GLU A 176 5.91 -25.81 -2.77
N LEU A 177 5.17 -26.55 -1.93
CA LEU A 177 3.71 -26.58 -1.89
C LEU A 177 3.13 -25.17 -1.75
N PHE A 178 3.71 -24.36 -0.89
CA PHE A 178 3.25 -23.00 -0.62
C PHE A 178 3.35 -22.10 -1.82
N THR A 179 4.52 -22.08 -2.45
CA THR A 179 4.77 -21.28 -3.66
C THR A 179 3.88 -21.77 -4.81
N LYS A 180 3.65 -23.09 -4.92
CA LYS A 180 2.71 -23.65 -5.91
C LYS A 180 1.28 -23.13 -5.70
N ILE A 181 0.80 -23.09 -4.45
CA ILE A 181 -0.52 -22.55 -4.12
C ILE A 181 -0.62 -21.06 -4.48
N LEU A 182 0.35 -20.25 -4.03
CA LEU A 182 0.39 -18.80 -4.31
C LEU A 182 0.60 -18.48 -5.80
N SER A 183 1.22 -19.39 -6.54
CA SER A 183 1.44 -19.26 -8.00
C SER A 183 0.25 -19.76 -8.84
N THR A 184 -0.84 -20.22 -8.22
CA THR A 184 -2.02 -20.60 -8.99
C THR A 184 -2.64 -19.38 -9.67
N TRP A 185 -3.31 -19.62 -10.79
CA TRP A 185 -3.94 -18.56 -11.59
C TRP A 185 -4.89 -17.67 -10.77
N LEU A 186 -5.54 -18.25 -9.75
CA LEU A 186 -6.46 -17.54 -8.90
C LEU A 186 -5.74 -16.48 -8.05
N PHE A 187 -4.70 -16.87 -7.31
CA PHE A 187 -3.93 -15.94 -6.47
C PHE A 187 -3.18 -14.90 -7.31
N VAL A 188 -2.57 -15.33 -8.40
CA VAL A 188 -1.89 -14.41 -9.33
C VAL A 188 -2.90 -13.45 -9.98
N GLY A 189 -4.08 -13.95 -10.37
CA GLY A 189 -5.15 -13.13 -10.94
C GLY A 189 -5.64 -12.06 -9.97
N ILE A 190 -5.91 -12.43 -8.71
CA ILE A 190 -6.28 -11.47 -7.66
C ILE A 190 -5.16 -10.45 -7.43
N GLY A 191 -3.91 -10.89 -7.37
CA GLY A 191 -2.75 -10.01 -7.23
C GLY A 191 -2.63 -8.99 -8.36
N LEU A 192 -2.92 -9.40 -9.60
CA LEU A 192 -2.85 -8.51 -10.76
C LEU A 192 -3.90 -7.38 -10.69
N ILE A 193 -5.10 -7.65 -10.19
CA ILE A 193 -6.19 -6.66 -10.07
C ILE A 193 -6.21 -5.96 -8.72
N SER A 194 -5.32 -6.30 -7.79
CA SER A 194 -5.35 -5.82 -6.39
C SER A 194 -5.31 -4.30 -6.27
N TYR A 195 -4.53 -3.62 -7.11
CA TYR A 195 -4.47 -2.16 -7.14
C TYR A 195 -5.81 -1.54 -7.57
N SER A 196 -6.41 -2.03 -8.65
CA SER A 196 -7.73 -1.59 -9.07
C SER A 196 -8.79 -1.90 -8.02
N LEU A 197 -8.70 -3.06 -7.34
CA LEU A 197 -9.59 -3.46 -6.25
C LEU A 197 -9.47 -2.49 -5.06
N TYR A 198 -8.23 -2.13 -4.69
CA TYR A 198 -7.95 -1.15 -3.66
C TYR A 198 -8.54 0.23 -3.98
N LEU A 199 -8.48 0.69 -5.24
CA LEU A 199 -9.04 1.98 -5.62
C LEU A 199 -10.57 2.02 -5.59
N TRP A 200 -11.24 0.91 -5.96
CA TRP A 200 -12.70 0.87 -6.09
C TRP A 200 -13.45 0.47 -4.83
N HIS A 201 -12.89 -0.39 -3.96
CA HIS A 201 -13.64 -0.95 -2.82
C HIS A 201 -14.18 0.14 -1.90
N TYR A 202 -13.34 1.05 -1.46
CA TYR A 202 -13.70 2.03 -0.44
C TYR A 202 -14.72 3.07 -0.92
N PRO A 203 -14.55 3.74 -2.08
CA PRO A 203 -15.55 4.67 -2.60
C PRO A 203 -16.93 4.01 -2.81
N ILE A 204 -16.95 2.77 -3.31
CA ILE A 204 -18.22 2.07 -3.56
C ILE A 204 -18.91 1.72 -2.24
N PHE A 205 -18.19 1.21 -1.24
CA PHE A 205 -18.78 0.93 0.07
C PHE A 205 -19.34 2.19 0.71
N ILE A 206 -18.64 3.31 0.64
CA ILE A 206 -19.13 4.59 1.16
C ILE A 206 -20.37 5.06 0.41
N PHE A 207 -20.37 4.96 -0.92
CA PHE A 207 -21.51 5.34 -1.74
C PHE A 207 -22.76 4.51 -1.37
N VAL A 208 -22.59 3.21 -1.28
CA VAL A 208 -23.67 2.29 -0.91
C VAL A 208 -24.24 2.60 0.49
N THR A 209 -23.35 2.85 1.45
CA THR A 209 -23.75 3.20 2.83
C THR A 209 -24.45 4.55 2.90
N LYS A 210 -23.91 5.57 2.21
CA LYS A 210 -24.45 6.93 2.22
C LYS A 210 -25.85 7.03 1.62
N PHE A 211 -26.13 6.24 0.59
CA PHE A 211 -27.42 6.25 -0.11
C PHE A 211 -28.36 5.17 0.38
N ASN A 212 -28.00 4.41 1.44
CA ASN A 212 -28.78 3.30 2.00
C ASN A 212 -29.24 2.30 0.91
N ILE A 213 -28.36 2.04 -0.08
CA ILE A 213 -28.67 1.13 -1.20
C ILE A 213 -28.70 -0.33 -0.74
N ALA A 214 -27.94 -0.66 0.33
CA ALA A 214 -27.90 -2.00 0.89
C ALA A 214 -28.75 -2.08 2.17
N ASP A 215 -29.55 -3.14 2.25
CA ASP A 215 -30.36 -3.48 3.42
C ASP A 215 -29.55 -4.10 4.58
N GLY A 216 -28.22 -4.14 4.47
CA GLY A 216 -27.28 -4.67 5.47
C GLY A 216 -27.20 -6.20 5.49
N THR A 217 -27.98 -6.93 4.67
CA THR A 217 -27.93 -8.39 4.60
C THR A 217 -26.60 -8.90 4.03
N ILE A 218 -26.25 -10.14 4.37
CA ILE A 218 -25.05 -10.80 3.83
C ILE A 218 -25.12 -10.86 2.29
N PHE A 219 -26.31 -11.09 1.76
CA PHE A 219 -26.53 -11.20 0.31
C PHE A 219 -26.19 -9.89 -0.41
N THR A 220 -26.67 -8.74 0.06
CA THR A 220 -26.34 -7.43 -0.54
C THR A 220 -24.87 -7.07 -0.40
N LYS A 221 -24.23 -7.41 0.72
CA LYS A 221 -22.78 -7.24 0.90
C LYS A 221 -21.98 -8.07 -0.11
N LEU A 222 -22.39 -9.32 -0.36
CA LEU A 222 -21.76 -10.16 -1.38
C LEU A 222 -21.96 -9.61 -2.80
N LEU A 223 -23.17 -9.13 -3.15
CA LEU A 223 -23.42 -8.50 -4.44
C LEU A 223 -22.53 -7.27 -4.67
N ILE A 224 -22.37 -6.43 -3.66
CA ILE A 224 -21.48 -5.27 -3.72
C ILE A 224 -20.04 -5.72 -3.92
N GLY A 225 -19.57 -6.75 -3.19
CA GLY A 225 -18.25 -7.32 -3.35
C GLY A 225 -18.00 -7.84 -4.77
N VAL A 226 -18.95 -8.57 -5.35
CA VAL A 226 -18.90 -9.04 -6.74
C VAL A 226 -18.86 -7.86 -7.73
N PHE A 227 -19.68 -6.84 -7.51
CA PHE A 227 -19.67 -5.63 -8.34
C PHE A 227 -18.32 -4.91 -8.33
N VAL A 228 -17.73 -4.71 -7.13
CA VAL A 228 -16.40 -4.13 -6.97
C VAL A 228 -15.34 -4.97 -7.69
N PHE A 229 -15.44 -6.30 -7.58
CA PHE A 229 -14.52 -7.22 -8.22
C PHE A 229 -14.59 -7.13 -9.76
N ILE A 230 -15.79 -7.14 -10.34
CA ILE A 230 -16.00 -6.97 -11.78
C ILE A 230 -15.45 -5.62 -12.26
N LEU A 231 -15.78 -4.54 -11.55
CA LEU A 231 -15.30 -3.20 -11.88
C LEU A 231 -13.77 -3.10 -11.84
N SER A 232 -13.16 -3.81 -10.89
CA SER A 232 -11.68 -3.89 -10.77
C SER A 232 -11.06 -4.65 -11.93
N ILE A 233 -11.67 -5.74 -12.39
CA ILE A 233 -11.24 -6.46 -13.59
C ILE A 233 -11.30 -5.54 -14.82
N VAL A 234 -12.42 -4.87 -15.02
CA VAL A 234 -12.60 -3.93 -16.14
C VAL A 234 -11.55 -2.82 -16.07
N SER A 235 -11.39 -2.20 -14.90
CA SER A 235 -10.38 -1.15 -14.68
C SER A 235 -8.96 -1.64 -14.96
N TYR A 236 -8.61 -2.84 -14.52
CA TYR A 236 -7.31 -3.44 -14.77
C TYR A 236 -7.05 -3.61 -16.27
N TYR A 237 -7.98 -4.25 -17.01
CA TYR A 237 -7.75 -4.55 -18.43
C TYR A 237 -7.81 -3.31 -19.33
N PHE A 238 -8.70 -2.36 -19.06
CA PHE A 238 -8.90 -1.19 -19.92
C PHE A 238 -8.08 0.03 -19.53
N ILE A 239 -7.68 0.13 -18.25
CA ILE A 239 -6.94 1.31 -17.77
C ILE A 239 -5.52 0.89 -17.36
N GLU A 240 -5.37 0.02 -16.37
CA GLU A 240 -4.08 -0.24 -15.74
C GLU A 240 -3.10 -0.98 -16.66
N LYS A 241 -3.51 -2.12 -17.23
CA LYS A 241 -2.67 -2.96 -18.09
C LYS A 241 -2.13 -2.24 -19.33
N PRO A 242 -2.91 -1.43 -20.08
CA PRO A 242 -2.40 -0.66 -21.20
C PRO A 242 -1.30 0.33 -20.82
N PHE A 243 -1.40 0.96 -19.62
CA PHE A 243 -0.42 1.94 -19.16
C PHE A 243 0.84 1.31 -18.57
N ARG A 244 0.79 0.08 -18.08
CA ARG A 244 1.99 -0.68 -17.65
C ARG A 244 2.86 -1.15 -18.81
N GLY A 245 2.31 -1.22 -20.03
CA GLY A 245 3.03 -1.70 -21.21
C GLY A 245 3.96 -0.64 -21.81
N THR A 246 5.18 -1.03 -22.18
CA THR A 246 6.20 -0.17 -22.83
C THR A 246 5.80 0.37 -24.21
N LYS A 247 4.65 -0.04 -24.76
CA LYS A 247 4.18 0.33 -26.11
C LYS A 247 3.61 1.73 -26.22
N ILE A 248 3.26 2.39 -25.11
CA ILE A 248 2.71 3.74 -25.14
C ILE A 248 3.87 4.74 -25.05
N LYS A 249 4.07 5.53 -26.10
CA LYS A 249 5.06 6.62 -26.10
C LYS A 249 4.77 7.55 -24.93
N SER A 250 5.72 7.71 -24.02
CA SER A 250 5.60 8.46 -22.76
C SER A 250 4.96 9.87 -22.92
N LYS A 251 5.20 10.54 -24.05
CA LYS A 251 4.59 11.83 -24.39
C LYS A 251 3.05 11.79 -24.48
N LYS A 252 2.46 10.74 -25.08
CA LYS A 252 0.98 10.62 -25.22
C LYS A 252 0.34 10.33 -23.85
N VAL A 253 0.98 9.51 -23.03
CA VAL A 253 0.54 9.22 -21.66
C VAL A 253 0.57 10.50 -20.82
N PHE A 254 1.68 11.22 -20.86
CA PHE A 254 1.84 12.48 -20.12
C PHE A 254 0.76 13.51 -20.51
N VAL A 255 0.53 13.72 -21.79
CA VAL A 255 -0.50 14.66 -22.27
C VAL A 255 -1.90 14.21 -21.84
N PHE A 256 -2.22 12.92 -21.93
CA PHE A 256 -3.50 12.39 -21.51
C PHE A 256 -3.73 12.54 -20.00
N LEU A 257 -2.71 12.23 -19.19
CA LEU A 257 -2.77 12.41 -17.74
C LEU A 257 -2.87 13.91 -17.37
N LEU A 258 -2.12 14.77 -18.05
CA LEU A 258 -2.20 16.22 -17.84
C LEU A 258 -3.59 16.78 -18.17
N LEU A 259 -4.19 16.35 -19.27
CA LEU A 259 -5.54 16.76 -19.64
C LEU A 259 -6.58 16.29 -18.63
N LYS A 260 -6.50 15.05 -18.14
CA LYS A 260 -7.38 14.55 -17.10
C LYS A 260 -7.17 15.29 -15.78
N PHE A 261 -5.94 15.57 -15.41
CA PHE A 261 -5.60 16.34 -14.22
C PHE A 261 -6.19 17.76 -14.29
N LEU A 262 -6.06 18.44 -15.44
CA LEU A 262 -6.63 19.77 -15.66
C LEU A 262 -8.16 19.75 -15.65
N LEU A 263 -8.79 18.69 -16.18
CA LEU A 263 -10.24 18.52 -16.15
C LEU A 263 -10.75 18.32 -14.71
N VAL A 264 -10.09 17.51 -13.91
CA VAL A 264 -10.46 17.33 -12.50
C VAL A 264 -10.20 18.60 -11.70
N LEU A 265 -9.11 19.31 -11.97
CA LEU A 265 -8.85 20.64 -11.40
C LEU A 265 -9.97 21.63 -11.73
N SER A 266 -10.45 21.69 -12.95
CA SER A 266 -11.55 22.58 -13.35
C SER A 266 -12.85 22.27 -12.60
N ILE A 267 -13.14 20.99 -12.33
CA ILE A 267 -14.32 20.58 -11.55
C ILE A 267 -14.15 20.88 -10.06
N SER A 268 -12.91 20.92 -9.53
CA SER A 268 -12.63 21.14 -8.11
C SER A 268 -12.61 22.62 -7.71
N VAL A 269 -12.55 23.52 -8.66
CA VAL A 269 -12.51 25.00 -8.42
C VAL A 269 -13.92 25.59 -8.38
N TYR A 270 -14.94 24.92 -8.93
CA TYR A 270 -16.36 25.26 -8.82
C TYR A 270 -17.02 24.47 -7.68
#